data_91f7c66b69053aa724980aadc10593a6
#
_entry.id   91f7c66b69053aa724980aadc10593a6
#
_cell.length_a   1.000
_cell.length_b   1.000
_cell.length_c   1.000
_cell.angle_alpha   90.00
_cell.angle_beta   90.00
_cell.angle_gamma   90.00
#
_symmetry.space_group_name_H-M   'P 1'
#
loop_
_entity.id
_entity.type
_entity.pdbx_description
1 polymer ?
#
loop_
_entity_poly.entity_id
_entity_poly.type
_entity_poly.pdbx_seq_one_letter_code
_entity_poly.pdbx_strand_id
1 'polypeptide(L)'
;MTRFVESTITFPYVRSLGPVNGAFMTALTEKRILGIRNGDAVLCPPMEWDPATGADLGNDLVEVGPAGTVESWTWVPEPSVQHPLRTPFAFAFIRLDGASTPLLHAVDAGSPDAMSEGMRVAPRWKGERVGHITDIACFVPGESPDVDGQDRGPARAPVALMNYLASITYRNPVPPAGDLVVAASRERRIAGFRCPACGKTYAGGRAICPIDALELGAEHLVDLPQTGTITNFVVVTPIPYPGQTETEPFARVFVLLDDTDVVVGYQPVVDLPVADLAVGVRVEAAWSDAADAAGADSMGGSYGALVGWRPSGEPRVESPDLVNRIF
;
A
#
# COMPACT_ATOMS: atom_id res chain seq x y z
N MET A 1 -9.50 25.25 -8.13
CA MET A 1 -9.04 23.89 -8.53
C MET A 1 -9.01 23.01 -7.29
N THR A 2 -9.53 21.81 -7.37
CA THR A 2 -9.44 20.86 -6.25
C THR A 2 -7.98 20.44 -6.07
N ARG A 3 -7.41 20.65 -4.89
CA ARG A 3 -6.08 20.13 -4.53
C ARG A 3 -6.19 18.64 -4.27
N PHE A 4 -5.18 17.89 -4.68
CA PHE A 4 -5.05 16.47 -4.39
C PHE A 4 -3.82 16.21 -3.56
N VAL A 5 -3.91 15.21 -2.72
CA VAL A 5 -2.80 14.69 -1.92
C VAL A 5 -2.60 13.23 -2.29
N GLU A 6 -1.35 12.86 -2.54
CA GLU A 6 -0.98 11.48 -2.79
C GLU A 6 -0.38 10.87 -1.53
N SER A 7 -0.87 9.69 -1.18
CA SER A 7 -0.30 8.88 -0.10
C SER A 7 -0.08 7.46 -0.60
N THR A 8 1.08 6.89 -0.29
CA THR A 8 1.43 5.53 -0.67
C THR A 8 1.52 4.66 0.57
N ILE A 9 0.76 3.57 0.57
CA ILE A 9 0.86 2.52 1.58
C ILE A 9 1.65 1.37 0.97
N THR A 10 2.71 0.96 1.65
CA THR A 10 3.61 -0.09 1.17
C THR A 10 3.72 -1.20 2.22
N PHE A 11 3.50 -2.44 1.78
CA PHE A 11 3.58 -3.63 2.62
C PHE A 11 4.61 -4.59 2.03
N PRO A 12 5.88 -4.57 2.50
CA PRO A 12 6.81 -5.65 2.20
C PRO A 12 6.44 -6.89 3.01
N TYR A 13 6.31 -8.04 2.36
CA TYR A 13 6.11 -9.30 3.04
C TYR A 13 6.78 -10.46 2.31
N VAL A 14 7.06 -11.53 3.03
CA VAL A 14 7.70 -12.72 2.51
C VAL A 14 6.67 -13.85 2.47
N ARG A 15 6.59 -14.54 1.33
CA ARG A 15 5.73 -15.68 1.13
C ARG A 15 6.55 -16.94 0.92
N SER A 16 6.21 -18.02 1.61
CA SER A 16 6.65 -19.37 1.27
C SER A 16 5.97 -19.83 -0.03
N LEU A 17 6.78 -20.40 -0.94
CA LEU A 17 6.29 -20.82 -2.26
C LEU A 17 5.78 -22.25 -2.31
N GLY A 18 6.16 -23.10 -1.33
CA GLY A 18 5.88 -24.52 -1.42
C GLY A 18 6.67 -25.23 -2.52
N PRO A 19 6.49 -26.54 -2.71
CA PRO A 19 7.28 -27.35 -3.61
C PRO A 19 7.01 -27.03 -5.10
N VAL A 20 5.75 -26.82 -5.47
CA VAL A 20 5.33 -26.61 -6.87
C VAL A 20 5.79 -25.24 -7.38
N ASN A 21 5.37 -24.17 -6.69
CA ASN A 21 5.76 -22.82 -7.09
C ASN A 21 7.26 -22.57 -6.90
N GLY A 22 7.89 -23.16 -5.89
CA GLY A 22 9.34 -23.08 -5.68
C GLY A 22 10.11 -23.70 -6.84
N ALA A 23 9.71 -24.88 -7.33
CA ALA A 23 10.31 -25.52 -8.49
C ALA A 23 10.12 -24.71 -9.76
N PHE A 24 8.92 -24.15 -9.99
CA PHE A 24 8.62 -23.27 -11.12
C PHE A 24 9.55 -22.05 -11.11
N MET A 25 9.61 -21.32 -10.00
CA MET A 25 10.47 -20.14 -9.89
C MET A 25 11.95 -20.46 -10.02
N THR A 26 12.40 -21.61 -9.49
CA THR A 26 13.78 -22.07 -9.67
C THR A 26 14.09 -22.34 -11.13
N ALA A 27 13.19 -23.00 -11.87
CA ALA A 27 13.36 -23.30 -13.29
C ALA A 27 13.51 -22.03 -14.15
N LEU A 28 12.85 -20.92 -13.78
CA LEU A 28 12.99 -19.63 -14.48
C LEU A 28 14.45 -19.11 -14.45
N THR A 29 15.21 -19.41 -13.40
CA THR A 29 16.65 -19.04 -13.35
C THR A 29 17.46 -19.73 -14.45
N GLU A 30 16.97 -20.88 -14.90
CA GLU A 30 17.56 -21.73 -15.94
C GLU A 30 16.91 -21.53 -17.33
N LYS A 31 16.12 -20.48 -17.51
CA LYS A 31 15.32 -20.21 -18.73
C LYS A 31 14.34 -21.34 -19.07
N ARG A 32 13.84 -22.05 -18.08
CA ARG A 32 12.86 -23.12 -18.23
C ARG A 32 11.52 -22.68 -17.66
N ILE A 33 10.45 -23.01 -18.36
CA ILE A 33 9.09 -22.75 -17.89
C ILE A 33 8.46 -24.12 -17.61
N LEU A 34 7.89 -24.28 -16.42
CA LEU A 34 7.25 -25.52 -16.01
C LEU A 34 5.74 -25.37 -15.99
N GLY A 35 5.04 -26.43 -16.35
CA GLY A 35 3.65 -26.67 -16.06
C GLY A 35 3.51 -27.87 -15.12
N ILE A 36 2.28 -28.17 -14.66
CA ILE A 36 1.94 -29.35 -13.88
C ILE A 36 0.90 -30.17 -14.60
N ARG A 37 1.02 -31.50 -14.56
CA ARG A 37 0.03 -32.40 -15.16
C ARG A 37 -1.26 -32.43 -14.32
N ASN A 38 -2.38 -32.38 -15.02
CA ASN A 38 -3.73 -32.59 -14.48
C ASN A 38 -4.50 -33.48 -15.47
N GLY A 39 -4.39 -34.80 -15.29
CA GLY A 39 -4.84 -35.75 -16.28
C GLY A 39 -4.09 -35.59 -17.60
N ASP A 40 -4.83 -35.40 -18.70
CA ASP A 40 -4.26 -35.16 -20.04
C ASP A 40 -3.86 -33.70 -20.28
N ALA A 41 -4.22 -32.79 -19.35
CA ALA A 41 -3.91 -31.39 -19.44
C ALA A 41 -2.57 -31.04 -18.75
N VAL A 42 -1.94 -29.94 -19.17
CA VAL A 42 -0.79 -29.33 -18.51
C VAL A 42 -1.13 -27.89 -18.15
N LEU A 43 -1.21 -27.61 -16.87
CA LEU A 43 -1.52 -26.27 -16.36
C LEU A 43 -0.23 -25.44 -16.27
N CYS A 44 -0.21 -24.28 -16.90
CA CYS A 44 0.89 -23.30 -16.81
C CYS A 44 0.33 -21.88 -16.61
N PRO A 45 0.76 -21.14 -15.55
CA PRO A 45 1.71 -21.58 -14.53
C PRO A 45 1.21 -22.78 -13.72
N PRO A 46 2.11 -23.55 -13.09
CA PRO A 46 1.69 -24.74 -12.33
C PRO A 46 0.90 -24.34 -11.08
N MET A 47 -0.05 -25.17 -10.71
CA MET A 47 -0.95 -24.98 -9.57
C MET A 47 -0.80 -26.16 -8.59
N GLU A 48 -0.97 -25.92 -7.30
CA GLU A 48 -0.92 -26.97 -6.27
C GLU A 48 -2.22 -27.79 -6.24
N TRP A 49 -3.33 -27.17 -6.69
CA TRP A 49 -4.67 -27.72 -6.61
C TRP A 49 -5.36 -27.68 -7.97
N ASP A 50 -6.13 -28.70 -8.29
CA ASP A 50 -6.99 -28.71 -9.46
C ASP A 50 -8.05 -27.58 -9.32
N PRO A 51 -8.13 -26.61 -10.23
CA PRO A 51 -9.06 -25.49 -10.14
C PRO A 51 -10.53 -25.89 -10.24
N ALA A 52 -10.85 -27.08 -10.78
CA ALA A 52 -12.23 -27.56 -10.90
C ALA A 52 -12.70 -28.37 -9.70
N THR A 53 -11.81 -29.15 -9.08
CA THR A 53 -12.17 -30.10 -8.02
C THR A 53 -11.60 -29.77 -6.66
N GLY A 54 -10.55 -28.95 -6.59
CA GLY A 54 -9.78 -28.66 -5.39
C GLY A 54 -8.89 -29.83 -4.95
N ALA A 55 -8.70 -30.85 -5.78
CA ALA A 55 -7.82 -31.97 -5.48
C ALA A 55 -6.35 -31.56 -5.57
N ASP A 56 -5.50 -32.13 -4.72
CA ASP A 56 -4.05 -31.94 -4.76
C ASP A 56 -3.49 -32.55 -6.06
N LEU A 57 -2.73 -31.77 -6.82
CA LEU A 57 -2.09 -32.19 -8.06
C LEU A 57 -0.71 -32.81 -7.86
N GLY A 58 -0.21 -32.81 -6.63
CA GLY A 58 1.13 -33.32 -6.34
C GLY A 58 2.24 -32.47 -6.96
N ASN A 59 3.22 -33.13 -7.60
CA ASN A 59 4.42 -32.45 -8.13
C ASN A 59 4.88 -32.98 -9.49
N ASP A 60 3.98 -33.52 -10.30
CA ASP A 60 4.30 -33.99 -11.66
C ASP A 60 4.50 -32.80 -12.62
N LEU A 61 5.66 -32.16 -12.45
CA LEU A 61 6.06 -30.97 -13.21
C LEU A 61 6.68 -31.37 -14.55
N VAL A 62 6.29 -30.69 -15.61
CA VAL A 62 6.79 -30.88 -16.99
C VAL A 62 7.21 -29.54 -17.59
N GLU A 63 8.22 -29.59 -18.46
CA GLU A 63 8.67 -28.40 -19.18
C GLU A 63 7.71 -28.07 -20.32
N VAL A 64 7.39 -26.77 -20.49
CA VAL A 64 6.52 -26.24 -21.54
C VAL A 64 7.19 -25.06 -22.24
N GLY A 65 6.75 -24.76 -23.46
CA GLY A 65 7.30 -23.63 -24.21
C GLY A 65 8.71 -23.91 -24.76
N PRO A 66 9.60 -22.89 -24.82
CA PRO A 66 9.41 -21.51 -24.31
C PRO A 66 8.54 -20.63 -25.19
N ALA A 67 8.36 -20.92 -26.46
CA ALA A 67 7.48 -20.18 -27.36
C ALA A 67 6.01 -20.51 -27.12
N GLY A 68 5.13 -19.64 -27.61
CA GLY A 68 3.69 -19.82 -27.45
C GLY A 68 2.90 -18.96 -28.43
N THR A 69 1.58 -19.07 -28.33
CA THR A 69 0.61 -18.37 -29.18
C THR A 69 -0.24 -17.41 -28.33
N VAL A 70 -0.40 -16.20 -28.79
CA VAL A 70 -1.29 -15.20 -28.14
C VAL A 70 -2.74 -15.59 -28.37
N GLU A 71 -3.52 -15.73 -27.29
CA GLU A 71 -4.95 -16.02 -27.35
C GLU A 71 -5.80 -14.76 -27.27
N SER A 72 -5.40 -13.82 -26.43
CA SER A 72 -6.03 -12.50 -26.29
C SER A 72 -5.04 -11.51 -25.72
N TRP A 73 -5.29 -10.22 -25.91
CA TRP A 73 -4.37 -9.19 -25.46
C TRP A 73 -5.08 -7.85 -25.22
N THR A 74 -4.42 -6.98 -24.46
CA THR A 74 -4.80 -5.59 -24.28
C THR A 74 -3.57 -4.70 -24.33
N TRP A 75 -3.70 -3.50 -24.91
CA TRP A 75 -2.60 -2.55 -25.05
C TRP A 75 -2.51 -1.61 -23.84
N VAL A 76 -1.31 -1.37 -23.34
CA VAL A 76 -0.98 -0.40 -22.32
C VAL A 76 -0.20 0.75 -22.94
N PRO A 77 -0.86 1.86 -23.32
CA PRO A 77 -0.22 2.97 -24.03
C PRO A 77 0.68 3.82 -23.12
N GLU A 78 0.34 3.91 -21.83
CA GLU A 78 1.05 4.73 -20.83
C GLU A 78 1.42 3.88 -19.60
N PRO A 79 2.55 3.16 -19.66
CA PRO A 79 2.98 2.34 -18.54
C PRO A 79 3.35 3.17 -17.31
N SER A 80 2.85 2.77 -16.13
CA SER A 80 3.24 3.32 -14.84
C SER A 80 4.53 2.66 -14.31
N VAL A 81 5.03 3.18 -13.19
CA VAL A 81 6.21 2.60 -12.50
C VAL A 81 5.99 1.17 -11.99
N GLN A 82 4.75 0.72 -11.89
CA GLN A 82 4.40 -0.63 -11.44
C GLN A 82 4.34 -1.65 -12.58
N HIS A 83 4.31 -1.20 -13.84
CA HIS A 83 4.28 -2.08 -14.98
C HIS A 83 5.65 -2.73 -15.27
N PRO A 84 5.68 -3.93 -15.87
CA PRO A 84 6.93 -4.65 -16.15
C PRO A 84 7.82 -3.94 -17.17
N LEU A 85 7.23 -3.19 -18.11
CA LEU A 85 7.94 -2.40 -19.12
C LEU A 85 7.69 -0.91 -18.94
N ARG A 86 8.64 -0.09 -19.36
CA ARG A 86 8.58 1.39 -19.30
C ARG A 86 8.12 2.03 -20.61
N THR A 87 8.12 1.28 -21.69
CA THR A 87 7.59 1.64 -23.00
C THR A 87 6.21 1.03 -23.19
N PRO A 88 5.36 1.56 -24.10
CA PRO A 88 4.07 0.95 -24.43
C PRO A 88 4.21 -0.53 -24.80
N PHE A 89 3.27 -1.36 -24.34
CA PHE A 89 3.33 -2.82 -24.51
C PHE A 89 1.92 -3.43 -24.43
N ALA A 90 1.80 -4.71 -24.73
CA ALA A 90 0.56 -5.46 -24.47
C ALA A 90 0.70 -6.39 -23.27
N PHE A 91 -0.36 -6.51 -22.44
CA PHE A 91 -0.58 -7.73 -21.68
C PHE A 91 -1.31 -8.73 -22.55
N ALA A 92 -0.85 -9.97 -22.55
CA ALA A 92 -1.46 -11.03 -23.34
C ALA A 92 -1.59 -12.34 -22.54
N PHE A 93 -2.65 -13.09 -22.82
CA PHE A 93 -2.73 -14.51 -22.52
C PHE A 93 -1.99 -15.28 -23.60
N ILE A 94 -0.94 -15.99 -23.20
CA ILE A 94 -0.03 -16.71 -24.10
C ILE A 94 -0.13 -18.20 -23.76
N ARG A 95 -0.63 -19.01 -24.70
CA ARG A 95 -0.58 -20.45 -24.57
C ARG A 95 0.78 -20.94 -25.01
N LEU A 96 1.60 -21.34 -24.06
CA LEU A 96 2.91 -21.92 -24.32
C LEU A 96 2.77 -23.29 -25.00
N ASP A 97 3.75 -23.67 -25.83
CA ASP A 97 3.74 -24.97 -26.50
C ASP A 97 3.78 -26.10 -25.44
N GLY A 98 2.85 -27.05 -25.58
CA GLY A 98 2.67 -28.10 -24.59
C GLY A 98 1.83 -27.76 -23.36
N ALA A 99 1.40 -26.50 -23.19
CA ALA A 99 0.48 -26.11 -22.11
C ALA A 99 -0.98 -26.13 -22.55
N SER A 100 -1.88 -26.45 -21.63
CA SER A 100 -3.33 -26.42 -21.83
C SER A 100 -3.97 -25.12 -21.35
N THR A 101 -3.28 -24.35 -20.48
CA THR A 101 -3.74 -23.07 -19.96
C THR A 101 -2.79 -21.93 -20.38
N PRO A 102 -3.30 -20.71 -20.58
CA PRO A 102 -2.46 -19.59 -20.97
C PRO A 102 -1.76 -18.93 -19.78
N LEU A 103 -0.54 -18.48 -20.01
CA LEU A 103 0.24 -17.62 -19.11
C LEU A 103 -0.06 -16.16 -19.42
N LEU A 104 -0.44 -15.35 -18.42
CA LEU A 104 -0.53 -13.90 -18.58
C LEU A 104 0.86 -13.27 -18.47
N HIS A 105 1.29 -12.58 -19.52
CA HIS A 105 2.58 -11.88 -19.51
C HIS A 105 2.60 -10.65 -20.43
N ALA A 106 3.64 -9.81 -20.27
CA ALA A 106 3.87 -8.66 -21.15
C ALA A 106 4.44 -9.11 -22.50
N VAL A 107 3.97 -8.46 -23.58
CA VAL A 107 4.49 -8.61 -24.96
C VAL A 107 4.98 -7.26 -25.44
N ASP A 108 6.25 -7.20 -25.84
CA ASP A 108 6.87 -6.05 -26.48
C ASP A 108 6.79 -6.23 -28.01
N ALA A 109 5.71 -5.76 -28.60
CA ALA A 109 5.48 -5.81 -30.05
C ALA A 109 5.78 -4.47 -30.74
N GLY A 110 6.19 -3.43 -29.99
CA GLY A 110 6.50 -2.10 -30.49
C GLY A 110 5.28 -1.23 -30.77
N SER A 111 4.19 -1.77 -31.29
CA SER A 111 2.93 -1.04 -31.52
C SER A 111 1.71 -1.95 -31.39
N PRO A 112 0.50 -1.38 -31.16
CA PRO A 112 -0.73 -2.18 -31.11
C PRO A 112 -1.06 -2.85 -32.46
N ASP A 113 -0.67 -2.24 -33.57
CA ASP A 113 -0.90 -2.79 -34.91
C ASP A 113 -0.07 -4.05 -35.18
N ALA A 114 1.02 -4.27 -34.43
CA ALA A 114 1.84 -5.46 -34.49
C ALA A 114 1.30 -6.61 -33.62
N MET A 115 0.22 -6.39 -32.87
CA MET A 115 -0.41 -7.41 -32.04
C MET A 115 -1.60 -8.06 -32.77
N SER A 116 -1.69 -9.38 -32.69
CA SER A 116 -2.86 -10.13 -33.17
C SER A 116 -3.06 -11.41 -32.38
N GLU A 117 -4.31 -11.88 -32.30
CA GLU A 117 -4.61 -13.24 -31.84
C GLU A 117 -4.00 -14.26 -32.81
N GLY A 118 -3.51 -15.35 -32.27
CA GLY A 118 -2.84 -16.39 -33.05
C GLY A 118 -1.37 -16.10 -33.39
N MET A 119 -0.84 -14.91 -33.10
CA MET A 119 0.56 -14.60 -33.34
C MET A 119 1.49 -15.43 -32.45
N ARG A 120 2.65 -15.79 -33.00
CA ARG A 120 3.70 -16.48 -32.25
C ARG A 120 4.56 -15.49 -31.50
N VAL A 121 4.89 -15.85 -30.24
CA VAL A 121 5.76 -15.07 -29.37
C VAL A 121 6.73 -15.98 -28.63
N ALA A 122 7.90 -15.41 -28.29
CA ALA A 122 8.92 -16.10 -27.54
C ALA A 122 9.43 -15.24 -26.36
N PRO A 123 9.91 -15.83 -25.27
CA PRO A 123 10.37 -15.09 -24.12
C PRO A 123 11.71 -14.40 -24.39
N ARG A 124 11.81 -13.13 -23.97
CA ARG A 124 13.06 -12.41 -23.79
C ARG A 124 13.45 -12.48 -22.33
N TRP A 125 14.53 -13.18 -22.03
CA TRP A 125 14.99 -13.40 -20.67
C TRP A 125 15.86 -12.25 -20.16
N LYS A 126 15.82 -12.00 -18.86
CA LYS A 126 16.80 -11.11 -18.22
C LYS A 126 18.18 -11.77 -18.19
N GLY A 127 19.22 -10.94 -18.23
CA GLY A 127 20.60 -11.40 -18.07
C GLY A 127 20.83 -11.97 -16.66
N GLU A 128 20.41 -11.24 -15.62
CA GLU A 128 20.38 -11.72 -14.25
C GLU A 128 18.98 -12.25 -13.91
N ARG A 129 18.93 -13.50 -13.43
CA ARG A 129 17.70 -14.20 -13.07
C ARG A 129 17.80 -14.66 -11.62
N VAL A 130 16.72 -14.44 -10.86
CA VAL A 130 16.69 -14.64 -9.40
C VAL A 130 15.62 -15.66 -8.95
N GLY A 131 14.88 -16.22 -9.88
CA GLY A 131 13.75 -17.12 -9.60
C GLY A 131 12.47 -16.33 -9.31
N HIS A 132 12.11 -15.46 -10.23
CA HIS A 132 10.90 -14.67 -10.18
C HIS A 132 10.25 -14.63 -11.56
N ILE A 133 8.91 -14.47 -11.64
CA ILE A 133 8.21 -14.40 -12.93
C ILE A 133 8.77 -13.32 -13.86
N THR A 134 9.32 -12.25 -13.31
CA THR A 134 9.97 -11.18 -14.07
C THR A 134 11.35 -11.57 -14.60
N ASP A 135 11.86 -12.80 -14.39
CA ASP A 135 13.04 -13.30 -15.07
C ASP A 135 12.77 -13.43 -16.57
N ILE A 136 11.52 -13.68 -16.95
CA ILE A 136 11.01 -13.38 -18.27
C ILE A 136 10.77 -11.87 -18.33
N ALA A 137 11.65 -11.12 -19.02
CA ALA A 137 11.50 -9.67 -19.11
C ALA A 137 10.20 -9.28 -19.83
N CYS A 138 9.90 -9.96 -20.93
CA CYS A 138 8.67 -9.89 -21.72
C CYS A 138 8.68 -11.02 -22.74
N PHE A 139 7.59 -11.17 -23.48
CA PHE A 139 7.60 -11.90 -24.75
C PHE A 139 7.79 -10.92 -25.91
N VAL A 140 8.29 -11.42 -27.03
CA VAL A 140 8.48 -10.68 -28.26
C VAL A 140 7.91 -11.49 -29.46
N PRO A 141 7.45 -10.84 -30.55
CA PRO A 141 6.97 -11.53 -31.73
C PRO A 141 8.03 -12.47 -32.33
N GLY A 142 7.61 -13.65 -32.76
CA GLY A 142 8.43 -14.66 -33.40
C GLY A 142 8.63 -15.93 -32.60
N GLU A 143 9.44 -16.83 -33.15
CA GLU A 143 9.88 -18.07 -32.51
C GLU A 143 11.16 -17.81 -31.71
N SER A 144 11.38 -18.58 -30.65
CA SER A 144 12.60 -18.45 -29.85
C SER A 144 13.81 -18.87 -30.67
N PRO A 145 14.81 -18.01 -30.86
CA PRO A 145 16.06 -18.41 -31.48
C PRO A 145 16.91 -19.36 -30.62
N ASP A 146 16.62 -19.47 -29.32
CA ASP A 146 17.42 -20.23 -28.34
C ASP A 146 16.79 -21.59 -28.00
N VAL A 147 16.36 -22.37 -29.01
CA VAL A 147 15.79 -23.71 -28.80
C VAL A 147 16.88 -24.76 -28.53
N ASP A 148 18.12 -24.46 -28.82
CA ASP A 148 19.25 -25.33 -28.49
C ASP A 148 19.87 -25.03 -27.14
N GLY A 149 19.31 -25.63 -26.10
CA GLY A 149 19.75 -25.84 -24.74
C GLY A 149 21.11 -25.41 -24.19
N GLN A 150 21.83 -24.49 -24.81
CA GLN A 150 23.25 -24.22 -24.58
C GLN A 150 23.53 -23.12 -23.53
N ASP A 151 22.52 -22.36 -23.09
CA ASP A 151 22.76 -21.37 -22.04
C ASP A 151 21.69 -21.40 -20.95
N ARG A 152 21.53 -22.54 -20.33
CA ARG A 152 20.61 -22.72 -19.19
C ARG A 152 21.08 -22.00 -17.93
N GLY A 153 22.31 -21.54 -17.88
CA GLY A 153 22.93 -20.99 -16.67
C GLY A 153 23.23 -22.06 -15.64
N PRO A 154 24.00 -21.75 -14.58
CA PRO A 154 24.27 -22.69 -13.51
C PRO A 154 23.00 -22.99 -12.71
N ALA A 155 22.81 -24.26 -12.31
CA ALA A 155 21.78 -24.64 -11.35
C ALA A 155 21.93 -23.82 -10.06
N ARG A 156 20.84 -23.18 -9.62
CA ARG A 156 20.82 -22.35 -8.43
C ARG A 156 20.13 -23.09 -7.27
N ALA A 157 20.37 -22.60 -6.07
CA ALA A 157 19.63 -23.08 -4.90
C ALA A 157 18.11 -22.92 -5.12
N PRO A 158 17.30 -23.87 -4.62
CA PRO A 158 15.84 -23.79 -4.73
C PRO A 158 15.28 -22.49 -4.16
N VAL A 159 14.38 -21.84 -4.91
CA VAL A 159 13.67 -20.63 -4.47
C VAL A 159 12.52 -21.06 -3.56
N ALA A 160 12.72 -20.95 -2.26
CA ALA A 160 11.73 -21.35 -1.25
C ALA A 160 10.84 -20.19 -0.80
N LEU A 161 11.33 -18.96 -0.91
CA LEU A 161 10.67 -17.74 -0.44
C LEU A 161 10.60 -16.71 -1.56
N MET A 162 9.53 -15.95 -1.58
CA MET A 162 9.37 -14.80 -2.48
C MET A 162 9.07 -13.55 -1.67
N ASN A 163 9.79 -12.48 -1.97
CA ASN A 163 9.54 -11.17 -1.40
C ASN A 163 8.50 -10.44 -2.27
N TYR A 164 7.46 -9.94 -1.62
CA TYR A 164 6.44 -9.12 -2.24
C TYR A 164 6.52 -7.69 -1.72
N LEU A 165 6.34 -6.75 -2.61
CA LEU A 165 6.10 -5.36 -2.28
C LEU A 165 4.71 -4.99 -2.79
N ALA A 166 3.71 -5.08 -1.94
CA ALA A 166 2.41 -4.52 -2.23
C ALA A 166 2.47 -3.01 -1.97
N SER A 167 2.18 -2.21 -2.98
CA SER A 167 2.20 -0.76 -2.88
C SER A 167 0.95 -0.19 -3.54
N ILE A 168 0.21 0.61 -2.79
CA ILE A 168 -1.02 1.25 -3.25
C ILE A 168 -0.86 2.76 -3.06
N THR A 169 -0.97 3.50 -4.15
CA THR A 169 -0.97 4.97 -4.12
C THR A 169 -2.39 5.49 -4.23
N TYR A 170 -2.81 6.24 -3.24
CA TYR A 170 -4.08 6.94 -3.19
C TYR A 170 -3.90 8.39 -3.62
N ARG A 171 -4.81 8.89 -4.43
CA ARG A 171 -4.92 10.29 -4.80
C ARG A 171 -6.21 10.85 -4.24
N ASN A 172 -6.12 11.50 -3.09
CA ASN A 172 -7.25 11.99 -2.33
C ASN A 172 -7.53 13.47 -2.64
N PRO A 173 -8.77 13.84 -2.99
CA PRO A 173 -9.12 15.25 -3.09
C PRO A 173 -9.16 15.87 -1.70
N VAL A 174 -8.57 17.05 -1.55
CA VAL A 174 -8.63 17.83 -0.31
C VAL A 174 -9.79 18.82 -0.42
N PRO A 175 -10.79 18.72 0.46
CA PRO A 175 -11.86 19.71 0.49
C PRO A 175 -11.33 21.08 0.96
N PRO A 176 -11.97 22.22 0.56
CA PRO A 176 -11.52 23.55 0.96
C PRO A 176 -11.37 23.74 2.48
N ALA A 177 -12.25 23.14 3.28
CA ALA A 177 -12.15 23.14 4.73
C ALA A 177 -10.86 22.47 5.24
N GLY A 178 -10.42 21.39 4.59
CA GLY A 178 -9.15 20.73 4.90
C GLY A 178 -7.94 21.63 4.62
N ASP A 179 -7.97 22.37 3.51
CA ASP A 179 -6.90 23.31 3.17
C ASP A 179 -6.74 24.43 4.20
N LEU A 180 -7.86 24.94 4.75
CA LEU A 180 -7.84 25.96 5.81
C LEU A 180 -7.18 25.45 7.10
N VAL A 181 -7.50 24.23 7.51
CA VAL A 181 -6.90 23.62 8.71
C VAL A 181 -5.40 23.33 8.48
N VAL A 182 -5.03 22.84 7.31
CA VAL A 182 -3.61 22.63 6.98
C VAL A 182 -2.84 23.95 6.96
N ALA A 183 -3.43 25.04 6.45
CA ALA A 183 -2.82 26.37 6.49
C ALA A 183 -2.59 26.84 7.94
N ALA A 184 -3.61 26.71 8.81
CA ALA A 184 -3.49 27.03 10.22
C ALA A 184 -2.40 26.19 10.93
N SER A 185 -2.34 24.89 10.63
CA SER A 185 -1.33 23.98 11.18
C SER A 185 0.10 24.39 10.80
N ARG A 186 0.34 24.91 9.61
CA ARG A 186 1.65 25.46 9.20
C ARG A 186 2.06 26.71 9.99
N GLU A 187 1.08 27.41 10.53
CA GLU A 187 1.28 28.54 11.42
C GLU A 187 1.32 28.13 12.92
N ARG A 188 1.42 26.82 13.18
CA ARG A 188 1.40 26.23 14.53
C ARG A 188 0.11 26.58 15.31
N ARG A 189 -1.04 26.57 14.63
CA ARG A 189 -2.37 26.77 15.21
C ARG A 189 -3.21 25.53 15.01
N ILE A 190 -3.91 25.10 16.05
CA ILE A 190 -4.97 24.11 15.93
C ILE A 190 -6.23 24.86 15.52
N ALA A 191 -6.83 24.49 14.40
CA ALA A 191 -8.05 25.10 13.90
C ALA A 191 -9.18 24.10 13.78
N GLY A 192 -10.39 24.60 13.86
CA GLY A 192 -11.62 23.83 13.69
C GLY A 192 -12.73 24.71 13.12
N PHE A 193 -13.94 24.18 13.05
CA PHE A 193 -15.10 24.86 12.53
C PHE A 193 -16.21 24.92 13.57
N ARG A 194 -16.76 26.11 13.78
CA ARG A 194 -17.91 26.30 14.68
C ARG A 194 -19.19 26.45 13.85
N CYS A 195 -20.16 25.57 14.10
CA CYS A 195 -21.47 25.68 13.47
C CYS A 195 -22.25 26.88 14.02
N PRO A 196 -22.73 27.80 13.16
CA PRO A 196 -23.51 28.96 13.62
C PRO A 196 -24.91 28.58 14.08
N ALA A 197 -25.45 27.44 13.69
CA ALA A 197 -26.80 27.00 14.07
C ALA A 197 -26.81 26.31 15.43
N CYS A 198 -26.02 25.24 15.65
CA CYS A 198 -25.99 24.53 16.94
C CYS A 198 -24.90 25.00 17.90
N GLY A 199 -23.98 25.86 17.45
CA GLY A 199 -22.88 26.37 18.26
C GLY A 199 -21.75 25.37 18.54
N LYS A 200 -21.88 24.13 18.09
CA LYS A 200 -20.83 23.11 18.27
C LYS A 200 -19.58 23.40 17.45
N THR A 201 -18.45 23.07 18.03
CA THR A 201 -17.14 23.21 17.40
C THR A 201 -16.58 21.82 17.07
N TYR A 202 -15.96 21.72 15.92
CA TYR A 202 -15.38 20.48 15.40
C TYR A 202 -13.93 20.70 15.08
N ALA A 203 -13.06 19.82 15.53
CA ALA A 203 -11.66 19.81 15.13
C ALA A 203 -11.50 19.30 13.70
N GLY A 204 -10.44 19.79 13.02
CA GLY A 204 -10.09 19.35 11.66
C GLY A 204 -10.96 19.93 10.56
N GLY A 205 -10.68 19.49 9.33
CA GLY A 205 -11.25 20.02 8.10
C GLY A 205 -12.68 19.53 7.80
N ARG A 206 -13.60 19.75 8.71
CA ARG A 206 -14.99 19.32 8.56
C ARG A 206 -15.80 20.33 7.73
N ALA A 207 -16.25 19.92 6.56
CA ALA A 207 -16.97 20.78 5.63
C ALA A 207 -18.48 20.91 5.90
N ILE A 208 -19.05 20.02 6.73
CA ILE A 208 -20.51 19.96 6.99
C ILE A 208 -20.73 19.68 8.48
N CYS A 209 -21.62 20.42 9.11
CA CYS A 209 -22.10 20.13 10.46
C CYS A 209 -22.90 18.80 10.47
N PRO A 210 -22.53 17.81 11.29
CA PRO A 210 -23.26 16.54 11.30
C PRO A 210 -24.63 16.61 11.99
N ILE A 211 -24.90 17.69 12.75
CA ILE A 211 -26.19 17.90 13.42
C ILE A 211 -27.15 18.64 12.50
N ASP A 212 -26.72 19.76 11.91
CA ASP A 212 -27.60 20.66 11.16
C ASP A 212 -27.49 20.48 9.66
N ALA A 213 -26.57 19.62 9.17
CA ALA A 213 -26.23 19.44 7.76
C ALA A 213 -25.85 20.78 7.06
N LEU A 214 -25.43 21.78 7.83
CA LEU A 214 -25.01 23.08 7.33
C LEU A 214 -23.58 23.00 6.80
N GLU A 215 -23.34 23.60 5.64
CA GLU A 215 -22.02 23.74 5.05
C GLU A 215 -21.17 24.73 5.89
N LEU A 216 -19.93 24.32 6.20
CA LEU A 216 -18.99 25.09 7.02
C LEU A 216 -17.86 25.60 6.12
N GLY A 217 -17.85 26.89 5.87
CA GLY A 217 -16.83 27.59 5.08
C GLY A 217 -15.79 28.31 5.93
N ALA A 218 -14.96 29.12 5.27
CA ALA A 218 -13.87 29.85 5.91
C ALA A 218 -14.35 30.82 7.03
N GLU A 219 -15.55 31.34 6.92
CA GLU A 219 -16.19 32.23 7.90
C GLU A 219 -16.54 31.54 9.21
N HIS A 220 -16.55 30.22 9.23
CA HIS A 220 -16.81 29.40 10.41
C HIS A 220 -15.53 28.85 11.06
N LEU A 221 -14.34 29.14 10.47
CA LEU A 221 -13.06 28.71 10.99
C LEU A 221 -12.75 29.43 12.29
N VAL A 222 -12.34 28.67 13.31
CA VAL A 222 -11.96 29.19 14.63
C VAL A 222 -10.64 28.57 15.07
N ASP A 223 -9.84 29.35 15.82
CA ASP A 223 -8.67 28.83 16.51
C ASP A 223 -9.10 28.07 17.75
N LEU A 224 -8.43 26.97 18.02
CA LEU A 224 -8.66 26.11 19.17
C LEU A 224 -7.46 26.19 20.13
N PRO A 225 -7.69 25.94 21.43
CA PRO A 225 -6.62 25.86 22.41
C PRO A 225 -5.55 24.84 22.03
N GLN A 226 -4.32 25.11 22.44
CA GLN A 226 -3.18 24.23 22.22
C GLN A 226 -2.81 23.38 23.43
N THR A 227 -3.63 23.44 24.48
CA THR A 227 -3.53 22.65 25.71
C THR A 227 -4.79 21.85 25.92
N GLY A 228 -4.68 20.77 26.68
CA GLY A 228 -5.83 19.92 26.95
C GLY A 228 -5.50 18.77 27.90
N THR A 229 -6.45 17.87 28.01
CA THR A 229 -6.40 16.73 28.93
C THR A 229 -6.60 15.43 28.17
N ILE A 230 -5.76 14.44 28.42
CA ILE A 230 -5.93 13.09 27.84
C ILE A 230 -7.20 12.46 28.40
N THR A 231 -8.14 12.11 27.52
CA THR A 231 -9.41 11.46 27.89
C THR A 231 -9.40 9.96 27.60
N ASN A 232 -8.62 9.54 26.61
CA ASN A 232 -8.48 8.14 26.23
C ASN A 232 -7.13 7.91 25.54
N PHE A 233 -6.66 6.67 25.55
CA PHE A 233 -5.43 6.31 24.86
C PHE A 233 -5.38 4.82 24.52
N VAL A 234 -4.53 4.49 23.55
CA VAL A 234 -4.15 3.12 23.23
C VAL A 234 -2.63 3.02 23.23
N VAL A 235 -2.12 1.96 23.87
CA VAL A 235 -0.70 1.59 23.78
C VAL A 235 -0.55 0.53 22.72
N VAL A 236 0.29 0.79 21.72
CA VAL A 236 0.64 -0.14 20.67
C VAL A 236 1.96 -0.79 21.03
N THR A 237 1.96 -2.11 21.19
CA THR A 237 3.19 -2.90 21.33
C THR A 237 3.57 -3.41 19.94
N PRO A 238 4.69 -2.96 19.37
CA PRO A 238 5.09 -3.38 18.04
C PRO A 238 5.34 -4.88 17.98
N ILE A 239 4.79 -5.53 16.96
CA ILE A 239 5.10 -6.93 16.62
C ILE A 239 6.04 -6.86 15.42
N PRO A 240 7.24 -7.44 15.49
CA PRO A 240 8.18 -7.38 14.37
C PRO A 240 7.56 -7.96 13.09
N TYR A 241 7.46 -7.15 12.06
CA TYR A 241 7.11 -7.57 10.70
C TYR A 241 7.94 -6.76 9.68
N PRO A 242 8.11 -7.25 8.45
CA PRO A 242 8.86 -6.53 7.43
C PRO A 242 8.29 -5.12 7.20
N GLY A 243 9.13 -4.08 7.36
CA GLY A 243 8.75 -2.68 7.22
C GLY A 243 8.28 -1.99 8.50
N GLN A 244 8.20 -2.70 9.63
CA GLN A 244 7.98 -2.09 10.94
C GLN A 244 9.17 -1.20 11.32
N THR A 245 8.92 0.06 11.64
CA THR A 245 9.94 1.04 12.04
C THR A 245 9.99 1.24 13.55
N GLU A 246 8.85 1.12 14.22
CA GLU A 246 8.77 1.21 15.67
C GLU A 246 9.25 -0.11 16.30
N THR A 247 10.17 0.00 17.26
CA THR A 247 10.74 -1.13 18.01
C THR A 247 10.29 -1.17 19.46
N GLU A 248 9.84 -0.01 19.98
CA GLU A 248 9.40 0.15 21.36
C GLU A 248 7.90 0.46 21.41
N PRO A 249 7.21 0.13 22.51
CA PRO A 249 5.83 0.51 22.71
C PRO A 249 5.61 2.03 22.61
N PHE A 250 4.59 2.42 21.88
CA PHE A 250 4.20 3.82 21.72
C PHE A 250 2.70 4.01 21.95
N ALA A 251 2.27 5.24 22.16
CA ALA A 251 0.88 5.53 22.44
C ALA A 251 0.25 6.50 21.45
N ARG A 252 -1.06 6.33 21.26
CA ARG A 252 -1.94 7.28 20.58
C ARG A 252 -3.00 7.73 21.57
N VAL A 253 -3.28 9.04 21.62
CA VAL A 253 -4.17 9.65 22.62
C VAL A 253 -5.29 10.43 21.97
N PHE A 254 -6.36 10.60 22.77
CA PHE A 254 -7.44 11.53 22.53
C PHE A 254 -7.34 12.63 23.58
N VAL A 255 -7.32 13.88 23.14
CA VAL A 255 -7.13 15.05 24.00
C VAL A 255 -8.34 15.96 23.90
N LEU A 256 -9.03 16.18 25.01
CA LEU A 256 -10.05 17.21 25.16
C LEU A 256 -9.34 18.54 25.33
N LEU A 257 -9.55 19.46 24.41
CA LEU A 257 -8.97 20.79 24.45
C LEU A 257 -9.63 21.65 25.53
N ASP A 258 -8.84 22.53 26.16
CA ASP A 258 -9.29 23.36 27.25
C ASP A 258 -10.42 24.29 26.84
N ASP A 259 -11.39 24.53 27.76
CA ASP A 259 -12.53 25.40 27.55
C ASP A 259 -13.38 25.09 26.30
N THR A 260 -13.34 23.85 25.84
CA THR A 260 -14.10 23.38 24.67
C THR A 260 -14.79 22.05 24.94
N ASP A 261 -15.66 21.65 24.00
CA ASP A 261 -16.18 20.29 23.88
C ASP A 261 -15.47 19.48 22.75
N VAL A 262 -14.31 19.98 22.32
CA VAL A 262 -13.57 19.42 21.18
C VAL A 262 -12.53 18.42 21.64
N VAL A 263 -12.59 17.22 21.09
CA VAL A 263 -11.57 16.19 21.26
C VAL A 263 -10.76 16.03 19.97
N VAL A 264 -9.43 16.17 20.11
CA VAL A 264 -8.48 15.83 19.02
C VAL A 264 -7.97 14.43 19.28
N GLY A 265 -8.25 13.53 18.34
CA GLY A 265 -8.00 12.10 18.51
C GLY A 265 -6.85 11.55 17.68
N TYR A 266 -6.36 10.41 18.17
CA TYR A 266 -5.41 9.52 17.53
C TYR A 266 -4.05 10.14 17.19
N GLN A 267 -3.59 11.06 18.04
CA GLN A 267 -2.27 11.69 17.88
C GLN A 267 -1.23 11.01 18.79
N PRO A 268 0.05 10.98 18.41
CA PRO A 268 1.10 10.44 19.29
C PRO A 268 1.30 11.31 20.54
N VAL A 269 1.82 10.69 21.59
CA VAL A 269 2.40 11.39 22.73
C VAL A 269 3.91 11.36 22.57
N VAL A 270 4.54 12.50 22.77
CA VAL A 270 6.00 12.67 22.77
C VAL A 270 6.46 13.07 24.18
N ASP A 271 7.69 12.76 24.52
CA ASP A 271 8.32 13.12 25.82
C ASP A 271 7.58 12.61 27.07
N LEU A 272 6.76 11.54 26.94
CA LEU A 272 6.09 10.86 28.04
C LEU A 272 6.28 9.36 27.91
N PRO A 273 6.94 8.69 28.87
CA PRO A 273 7.03 7.25 28.90
C PRO A 273 5.63 6.60 28.93
N VAL A 274 5.46 5.48 28.19
CA VAL A 274 4.18 4.76 28.14
C VAL A 274 3.70 4.34 29.54
N ALA A 275 4.63 4.04 30.45
CA ALA A 275 4.33 3.65 31.83
C ALA A 275 3.69 4.77 32.65
N ASP A 276 3.93 6.04 32.28
CA ASP A 276 3.42 7.22 32.98
C ASP A 276 2.13 7.76 32.35
N LEU A 277 1.69 7.12 31.24
CA LEU A 277 0.50 7.53 30.52
C LEU A 277 -0.77 7.16 31.30
N ALA A 278 -1.66 8.14 31.46
CA ALA A 278 -2.94 7.95 32.13
C ALA A 278 -3.99 8.97 31.65
N VAL A 279 -5.27 8.61 31.79
CA VAL A 279 -6.37 9.57 31.62
C VAL A 279 -6.20 10.68 32.63
N GLY A 280 -6.45 11.92 32.25
CA GLY A 280 -6.28 13.10 33.09
C GLY A 280 -4.92 13.78 33.00
N VAL A 281 -3.92 13.18 32.32
CA VAL A 281 -2.64 13.86 32.11
C VAL A 281 -2.85 15.11 31.24
N ARG A 282 -2.27 16.22 31.75
CA ARG A 282 -2.32 17.51 31.05
C ARG A 282 -1.23 17.60 30.00
N VAL A 283 -1.60 18.04 28.81
CA VAL A 283 -0.73 18.06 27.65
C VAL A 283 -0.85 19.38 26.88
N GLU A 284 0.22 19.70 26.16
CA GLU A 284 0.27 20.79 25.19
C GLU A 284 0.67 20.28 23.82
N ALA A 285 0.30 21.00 22.76
CA ALA A 285 0.60 20.66 21.39
C ALA A 285 2.11 20.70 21.11
N ALA A 286 2.63 19.62 20.55
CA ALA A 286 4.01 19.53 20.09
C ALA A 286 4.07 19.73 18.56
N TRP A 287 4.83 20.72 18.13
CA TRP A 287 4.94 21.11 16.72
C TRP A 287 6.30 20.74 16.12
N SER A 288 6.33 20.37 14.84
CA SER A 288 7.57 20.14 14.13
C SER A 288 8.34 21.45 13.94
N ASP A 289 9.67 21.36 14.01
CA ASP A 289 10.57 22.50 13.72
C ASP A 289 10.74 22.78 12.23
N ALA A 290 10.43 21.80 11.41
CA ALA A 290 10.68 21.87 9.98
C ALA A 290 9.52 22.53 9.22
N ALA A 291 9.87 23.36 8.25
CA ALA A 291 9.02 23.72 7.12
C ALA A 291 8.54 22.47 6.31
N ASP A 292 8.96 21.30 6.72
CA ASP A 292 8.63 19.95 6.21
C ASP A 292 7.23 19.45 6.58
N ALA A 293 6.31 20.34 6.85
CA ALA A 293 4.88 20.02 6.82
C ALA A 293 4.41 19.47 5.46
N ALA A 294 5.32 19.24 4.52
CA ALA A 294 5.04 18.52 3.30
C ALA A 294 4.70 17.01 3.53
N GLY A 295 5.08 16.44 4.68
CA GLY A 295 4.64 15.11 5.11
C GLY A 295 3.28 15.08 5.81
N ALA A 296 2.65 16.22 5.98
CA ALA A 296 1.32 16.41 6.57
C ALA A 296 0.17 15.73 5.84
N ASP A 297 0.46 15.23 4.71
CA ASP A 297 -0.50 14.67 3.78
C ASP A 297 -0.72 13.15 3.96
N SER A 298 -0.15 12.55 5.01
CA SER A 298 -0.43 11.16 5.34
C SER A 298 -1.87 11.00 5.86
N MET A 299 -2.52 9.92 5.47
CA MET A 299 -3.88 9.57 5.87
C MET A 299 -4.09 9.72 7.39
N GLY A 300 -4.81 10.73 7.81
CA GLY A 300 -5.18 10.98 9.19
C GLY A 300 -4.74 12.31 9.78
N GLY A 301 -3.91 13.08 9.08
CA GLY A 301 -3.35 14.32 9.62
C GLY A 301 -4.02 15.59 9.12
N SER A 302 -5.18 15.96 9.66
CA SER A 302 -5.72 17.32 9.48
C SER A 302 -4.80 18.42 10.03
N TYR A 303 -3.77 18.03 10.79
CA TYR A 303 -2.90 18.93 11.53
C TYR A 303 -1.42 18.73 11.22
N GLY A 304 -1.06 18.58 10.00
CA GLY A 304 0.22 18.18 9.47
C GLY A 304 1.52 18.61 10.15
N ALA A 305 1.59 19.79 10.74
CA ALA A 305 2.74 20.21 11.51
C ALA A 305 2.65 19.82 12.99
N LEU A 306 1.49 19.34 13.47
CA LEU A 306 1.32 18.83 14.83
C LEU A 306 1.93 17.43 14.91
N VAL A 307 3.08 17.28 15.55
CA VAL A 307 3.75 15.98 15.71
C VAL A 307 3.17 15.14 16.84
N GLY A 308 2.40 15.73 17.71
CA GLY A 308 1.72 15.04 18.82
C GLY A 308 1.45 15.95 20.01
N TRP A 309 1.38 15.34 21.18
CA TRP A 309 1.14 15.99 22.46
C TRP A 309 2.29 15.69 23.41
N ARG A 310 2.70 16.64 24.21
CA ARG A 310 3.68 16.46 25.29
C ARG A 310 3.14 16.93 26.63
N PRO A 311 3.65 16.42 27.77
CA PRO A 311 3.22 16.88 29.08
C PRO A 311 3.38 18.39 29.24
N SER A 312 2.34 19.07 29.71
CA SER A 312 2.41 20.51 30.00
C SER A 312 3.10 20.83 31.34
N GLY A 313 3.31 19.83 32.19
CA GLY A 313 3.82 20.00 33.53
C GLY A 313 2.74 20.39 34.58
N GLU A 314 1.52 20.58 34.14
CA GLU A 314 0.40 20.86 35.04
C GLU A 314 -0.06 19.60 35.80
N PRO A 315 -0.66 19.76 36.99
CA PRO A 315 -1.21 18.64 37.74
C PRO A 315 -2.25 17.85 36.92
N ARG A 316 -2.27 16.55 37.13
CA ARG A 316 -3.26 15.66 36.50
C ARG A 316 -4.68 16.04 36.94
N VAL A 317 -5.62 16.03 36.00
CA VAL A 317 -7.03 16.24 36.27
C VAL A 317 -7.66 14.91 36.72
N GLU A 318 -8.24 14.89 37.88
CA GLU A 318 -8.98 13.75 38.41
C GLU A 318 -10.49 14.03 38.28
N SER A 319 -11.09 13.49 37.21
CA SER A 319 -12.53 13.58 37.00
C SER A 319 -13.04 12.28 36.36
N PRO A 320 -14.08 11.65 36.96
CA PRO A 320 -14.69 10.46 36.38
C PRO A 320 -15.38 10.75 35.02
N ASP A 321 -15.71 12.01 34.73
CA ASP A 321 -16.37 12.40 33.49
C ASP A 321 -15.44 12.42 32.28
N LEU A 322 -14.12 12.43 32.50
CA LEU A 322 -13.15 12.45 31.38
C LEU A 322 -13.26 11.21 30.50
N VAL A 323 -13.50 10.03 31.08
CA VAL A 323 -13.63 8.79 30.34
C VAL A 323 -14.88 8.73 29.44
N ASN A 324 -15.85 9.59 29.67
CA ASN A 324 -17.06 9.74 28.89
C ASN A 324 -16.91 10.74 27.71
N ARG A 325 -15.78 11.45 27.67
CA ARG A 325 -15.46 12.47 26.66
C ARG A 325 -14.52 11.88 25.58
N ILE A 326 -14.95 10.79 24.94
CA ILE A 326 -14.14 10.09 23.95
C ILE A 326 -14.37 10.69 22.54
N PHE A 327 -15.49 11.36 22.33
CA PHE A 327 -15.92 11.92 21.03
C PHE A 327 -16.41 13.36 21.18
#